data_57835e3054011b41c3151a5750f500a2
#
_entry.id   57835e3054011b41c3151a5750f500a2
#
_cell.length_a   1.000
_cell.length_b   1.000
_cell.length_c   1.000
_cell.angle_alpha   90.00
_cell.angle_beta   90.00
_cell.angle_gamma   90.00
#
_symmetry.space_group_name_H-M   'P 1'
#
loop_
_entity.id
_entity.type
_entity.pdbx_description
1 polymer ?
#
loop_
_entity_poly.entity_id
_entity_poly.type
_entity_poly.pdbx_seq_one_letter_code
_entity_poly.pdbx_strand_id
1 'polypeptide(L)'
;MTLAIKKTLLLTTALFGATFAHSAKLAIVIDDLGYHAKEDAQILAMPKAVSVAIIPAAPYAKQRNQQAFQQGRDILIHMPMETVSKMKIEDGGLHLGMSQGEVSHRVQTAHNIVSNAIGMNNHMGSAATADGPLMIKLMTALRERQLAFLDSRTIGRSVAGKIAKEQGVRTLDRHIFLDDSDAFADVQRQFQAAVQYAQKHGVAIAIGHPRKNTIAVLQAGIANLPPDVQLVSMGSLWRNEKVAPPKPFILLFSEMPAPTSIPPYTSVPLLRGVP
;
A
#
# COMPACT_ATOMS: atom_id res chain seq x y z
N MET A 1 -74.75 22.53 -15.71
CA MET A 1 -74.06 21.35 -15.10
C MET A 1 -72.67 21.23 -15.75
N THR A 2 -71.66 21.77 -15.08
CA THR A 2 -70.28 21.83 -15.59
C THR A 2 -69.43 20.85 -14.81
N LEU A 3 -68.95 19.82 -15.47
CA LEU A 3 -68.16 18.75 -14.87
C LEU A 3 -66.68 19.16 -14.82
N ALA A 4 -66.16 19.38 -13.64
CA ALA A 4 -64.73 19.71 -13.42
C ALA A 4 -63.88 18.41 -13.35
N ILE A 5 -63.02 18.18 -14.34
CA ILE A 5 -62.06 17.06 -14.35
C ILE A 5 -60.85 17.46 -13.53
N LYS A 6 -60.69 16.85 -12.35
CA LYS A 6 -59.46 16.96 -11.52
C LYS A 6 -58.37 16.07 -12.18
N LYS A 7 -57.32 16.72 -12.72
CA LYS A 7 -56.10 16.04 -13.15
C LYS A 7 -55.24 15.77 -11.92
N THR A 8 -55.16 14.53 -11.52
CA THR A 8 -54.22 14.08 -10.49
C THR A 8 -52.85 13.85 -11.13
N LEU A 9 -51.88 14.71 -10.79
CA LEU A 9 -50.49 14.59 -11.22
C LEU A 9 -49.79 13.57 -10.31
N LEU A 10 -49.49 12.39 -10.83
CA LEU A 10 -48.69 11.37 -10.12
C LEU A 10 -47.23 11.76 -10.23
N LEU A 11 -46.62 12.24 -9.16
CA LEU A 11 -45.19 12.55 -9.04
C LEU A 11 -44.46 11.25 -8.67
N THR A 12 -43.89 10.56 -9.67
CA THR A 12 -42.99 9.40 -9.43
C THR A 12 -41.61 9.87 -9.02
N THR A 13 -41.34 9.86 -7.73
CA THR A 13 -39.98 10.05 -7.16
C THR A 13 -39.16 8.76 -7.45
N ALA A 14 -38.30 8.82 -8.44
CA ALA A 14 -37.27 7.79 -8.65
C ALA A 14 -36.21 7.95 -7.54
N LEU A 15 -36.25 7.07 -6.52
CA LEU A 15 -35.16 6.92 -5.58
C LEU A 15 -33.98 6.31 -6.35
N PHE A 16 -33.02 7.12 -6.77
CA PHE A 16 -31.70 6.66 -7.13
C PHE A 16 -31.01 6.18 -5.85
N GLY A 17 -31.08 4.88 -5.56
CA GLY A 17 -30.28 4.24 -4.56
C GLY A 17 -28.80 4.39 -4.96
N ALA A 18 -28.07 5.32 -4.31
CA ALA A 18 -26.63 5.37 -4.40
C ALA A 18 -26.08 4.07 -3.80
N THR A 19 -25.82 3.07 -4.63
CA THR A 19 -25.02 1.92 -4.24
C THR A 19 -23.63 2.47 -3.88
N PHE A 20 -23.29 2.51 -2.59
CA PHE A 20 -21.92 2.73 -2.17
C PHE A 20 -21.08 1.59 -2.72
N ALA A 21 -20.53 1.80 -3.91
CA ALA A 21 -19.55 0.89 -4.46
C ALA A 21 -18.38 0.83 -3.43
N HIS A 22 -18.22 -0.34 -2.81
CA HIS A 22 -17.06 -0.58 -1.95
C HIS A 22 -15.83 -0.52 -2.84
N SER A 23 -15.07 0.57 -2.76
CA SER A 23 -13.83 0.71 -3.51
C SER A 23 -12.85 -0.38 -3.10
N ALA A 24 -12.36 -1.16 -4.06
CA ALA A 24 -11.33 -2.15 -3.84
C ALA A 24 -10.03 -1.46 -3.39
N LYS A 25 -9.27 -2.10 -2.50
CA LYS A 25 -8.05 -1.52 -1.91
C LYS A 25 -6.82 -2.19 -2.48
N LEU A 26 -5.91 -1.41 -3.03
CA LEU A 26 -4.60 -1.87 -3.46
C LEU A 26 -3.53 -1.26 -2.54
N ALA A 27 -2.81 -2.08 -1.78
CA ALA A 27 -1.62 -1.67 -1.06
C ALA A 27 -0.37 -2.13 -1.82
N ILE A 28 0.60 -1.22 -1.95
CA ILE A 28 1.88 -1.50 -2.59
C ILE A 28 2.98 -1.25 -1.56
N VAL A 29 3.87 -2.22 -1.42
CA VAL A 29 5.09 -2.12 -0.60
C VAL A 29 6.29 -2.27 -1.51
N ILE A 30 7.25 -1.36 -1.38
CA ILE A 30 8.53 -1.47 -2.08
C ILE A 30 9.60 -1.87 -1.07
N ASP A 31 10.13 -3.08 -1.26
CA ASP A 31 11.16 -3.70 -0.45
C ASP A 31 12.57 -3.19 -0.84
N ASP A 32 13.60 -3.61 -0.14
CA ASP A 32 15.02 -3.36 -0.41
C ASP A 32 15.45 -1.87 -0.45
N LEU A 33 14.70 -0.96 0.18
CA LEU A 33 15.14 0.44 0.24
C LEU A 33 16.39 0.59 1.13
N GLY A 34 17.24 1.51 0.70
CA GLY A 34 18.43 1.93 1.44
C GLY A 34 19.75 1.63 0.74
N TYR A 35 19.75 0.95 -0.40
CA TYR A 35 20.96 0.65 -1.18
C TYR A 35 21.17 1.57 -2.37
N HIS A 36 20.10 2.00 -3.05
CA HIS A 36 20.17 2.67 -4.34
C HIS A 36 19.62 4.08 -4.26
N ALA A 37 20.51 5.07 -4.05
CA ALA A 37 20.12 6.45 -3.79
C ALA A 37 19.17 7.04 -4.84
N LYS A 38 19.36 6.71 -6.12
CA LYS A 38 18.55 7.23 -7.24
C LYS A 38 17.19 6.56 -7.31
N GLU A 39 17.16 5.23 -7.28
CA GLU A 39 15.94 4.43 -7.36
C GLU A 39 15.07 4.64 -6.11
N ASP A 40 15.67 4.67 -4.91
CA ASP A 40 14.99 5.00 -3.67
C ASP A 40 14.32 6.38 -3.75
N ALA A 41 15.02 7.39 -4.29
CA ALA A 41 14.45 8.73 -4.45
C ALA A 41 13.24 8.73 -5.41
N GLN A 42 13.28 7.93 -6.48
CA GLN A 42 12.15 7.77 -7.40
C GLN A 42 10.93 7.10 -6.73
N ILE A 43 11.17 6.10 -5.87
CA ILE A 43 10.11 5.48 -5.05
C ILE A 43 9.51 6.51 -4.08
N LEU A 44 10.36 7.27 -3.39
CA LEU A 44 9.91 8.30 -2.44
C LEU A 44 9.18 9.48 -3.13
N ALA A 45 9.33 9.67 -4.43
CA ALA A 45 8.56 10.64 -5.22
C ALA A 45 7.15 10.16 -5.60
N MET A 46 6.83 8.86 -5.44
CA MET A 46 5.50 8.32 -5.67
C MET A 46 4.50 8.77 -4.58
N PRO A 47 3.18 8.57 -4.78
CA PRO A 47 2.19 8.87 -3.73
C PRO A 47 2.55 8.24 -2.39
N LYS A 48 2.34 8.96 -1.29
CA LYS A 48 2.69 8.51 0.07
C LYS A 48 1.99 7.22 0.51
N ALA A 49 0.91 6.83 -0.15
CA ALA A 49 0.21 5.57 0.08
C ALA A 49 1.04 4.33 -0.36
N VAL A 50 2.04 4.49 -1.23
CA VAL A 50 3.03 3.45 -1.49
C VAL A 50 3.90 3.31 -0.24
N SER A 51 3.78 2.21 0.48
CA SER A 51 4.58 1.92 1.67
C SER A 51 5.98 1.45 1.28
N VAL A 52 6.95 1.62 2.16
CA VAL A 52 8.35 1.23 1.90
C VAL A 52 8.88 0.34 3.01
N ALA A 53 9.71 -0.64 2.63
CA ALA A 53 10.40 -1.50 3.57
C ALA A 53 11.91 -1.33 3.42
N ILE A 54 12.57 -1.00 4.52
CA ILE A 54 13.97 -0.57 4.55
C ILE A 54 14.82 -1.65 5.19
N ILE A 55 15.88 -2.09 4.50
CA ILE A 55 16.88 -3.02 5.06
C ILE A 55 17.73 -2.26 6.08
N PRO A 56 17.76 -2.69 7.37
CA PRO A 56 18.50 -1.95 8.41
C PRO A 56 20.00 -1.85 8.15
N ALA A 57 20.60 -2.87 7.52
CA ALA A 57 22.02 -2.90 7.18
C ALA A 57 22.39 -2.02 5.98
N ALA A 58 21.42 -1.50 5.25
CA ALA A 58 21.66 -0.70 4.05
C ALA A 58 22.31 0.66 4.40
N PRO A 59 23.24 1.17 3.57
CA PRO A 59 24.03 2.37 3.88
C PRO A 59 23.17 3.64 4.05
N TYR A 60 22.01 3.71 3.38
CA TYR A 60 21.11 4.85 3.47
C TYR A 60 19.89 4.60 4.36
N ALA A 61 19.84 3.50 5.14
CA ALA A 61 18.66 3.09 5.91
C ALA A 61 18.10 4.23 6.80
N LYS A 62 18.93 4.84 7.64
CA LYS A 62 18.51 5.95 8.51
C LYS A 62 18.01 7.16 7.72
N GLN A 63 18.67 7.50 6.61
CA GLN A 63 18.26 8.62 5.77
C GLN A 63 16.90 8.35 5.12
N ARG A 64 16.69 7.15 4.59
CA ARG A 64 15.41 6.76 3.97
C ARG A 64 14.28 6.70 4.99
N ASN A 65 14.55 6.18 6.19
CA ASN A 65 13.61 6.22 7.30
C ASN A 65 13.15 7.66 7.60
N GLN A 66 14.10 8.59 7.74
CA GLN A 66 13.77 10.00 8.03
C GLN A 66 12.98 10.66 6.89
N GLN A 67 13.38 10.45 5.64
CA GLN A 67 12.69 11.00 4.46
C GLN A 67 11.26 10.47 4.32
N ALA A 68 11.07 9.16 4.45
CA ALA A 68 9.75 8.54 4.36
C ALA A 68 8.84 9.01 5.50
N PHE A 69 9.37 9.14 6.73
CA PHE A 69 8.64 9.65 7.88
C PHE A 69 8.17 11.09 7.68
N GLN A 70 9.04 11.98 7.18
CA GLN A 70 8.68 13.38 6.88
C GLN A 70 7.56 13.50 5.85
N GLN A 71 7.43 12.53 4.95
CA GLN A 71 6.33 12.46 3.99
C GLN A 71 5.02 11.91 4.58
N GLY A 72 5.02 11.41 5.82
CA GLY A 72 3.91 10.68 6.42
C GLY A 72 3.63 9.35 5.73
N ARG A 73 4.67 8.69 5.22
CA ARG A 73 4.63 7.40 4.55
C ARG A 73 4.78 6.27 5.55
N ASP A 74 4.03 5.19 5.36
CA ASP A 74 4.19 3.98 6.17
C ASP A 74 5.52 3.28 5.86
N ILE A 75 6.25 2.96 6.92
CA ILE A 75 7.59 2.37 6.87
C ILE A 75 7.57 1.00 7.54
N LEU A 76 8.20 0.02 6.92
CA LEU A 76 8.44 -1.30 7.47
C LEU A 76 9.95 -1.52 7.64
N ILE A 77 10.32 -2.33 8.63
CA ILE A 77 11.65 -2.93 8.71
C ILE A 77 11.67 -4.11 7.74
N HIS A 78 12.52 -4.07 6.72
CA HIS A 78 12.75 -5.20 5.83
C HIS A 78 13.84 -6.09 6.42
N MET A 79 13.43 -7.10 7.21
CA MET A 79 14.34 -7.85 8.06
C MET A 79 14.98 -9.02 7.31
N PRO A 80 16.30 -9.05 7.17
CA PRO A 80 16.99 -10.17 6.57
C PRO A 80 16.77 -11.45 7.38
N MET A 81 16.43 -12.55 6.70
CA MET A 81 16.14 -13.84 7.36
C MET A 81 16.68 -15.01 6.58
N GLU A 82 17.07 -16.05 7.27
CA GLU A 82 17.70 -17.25 6.71
C GLU A 82 16.85 -17.93 5.64
N THR A 83 17.52 -18.37 4.56
CA THR A 83 16.91 -19.05 3.41
C THR A 83 17.16 -20.56 3.46
N VAL A 84 16.30 -21.33 2.78
CA VAL A 84 16.50 -22.76 2.58
C VAL A 84 17.78 -23.05 1.80
N SER A 85 18.12 -22.21 0.83
CA SER A 85 19.34 -22.32 0.02
C SER A 85 20.60 -21.88 0.74
N LYS A 86 20.51 -21.45 2.02
CA LYS A 86 21.66 -20.98 2.83
C LYS A 86 22.44 -19.83 2.18
N MET A 87 21.76 -19.01 1.39
CA MET A 87 22.35 -17.77 0.87
C MET A 87 22.77 -16.86 2.02
N LYS A 88 23.90 -16.17 1.84
CA LYS A 88 24.31 -15.16 2.79
C LYS A 88 23.26 -14.06 2.85
N ILE A 89 22.83 -13.72 4.04
CA ILE A 89 21.95 -12.57 4.32
C ILE A 89 22.78 -11.43 4.93
N GLU A 90 22.22 -10.25 4.94
CA GLU A 90 22.85 -9.06 5.51
C GLU A 90 23.10 -9.19 7.02
N ASP A 91 24.07 -8.44 7.50
CA ASP A 91 24.41 -8.40 8.92
C ASP A 91 23.20 -7.98 9.77
N GLY A 92 23.06 -8.61 10.92
CA GLY A 92 21.92 -8.35 11.79
C GLY A 92 20.68 -9.18 11.48
N GLY A 93 20.72 -10.04 10.47
CA GLY A 93 19.63 -10.91 10.08
C GLY A 93 19.27 -11.99 11.11
N LEU A 94 18.13 -12.64 10.90
CA LEU A 94 17.61 -13.71 11.76
C LEU A 94 17.98 -15.08 11.19
N HIS A 95 18.51 -15.93 12.08
CA HIS A 95 18.91 -17.31 11.76
C HIS A 95 18.15 -18.33 12.60
N LEU A 96 18.01 -19.52 12.04
CA LEU A 96 17.44 -20.66 12.78
C LEU A 96 18.26 -20.94 14.05
N GLY A 97 17.62 -21.41 15.09
CA GLY A 97 18.27 -21.75 16.34
C GLY A 97 18.57 -20.56 17.28
N MET A 98 18.39 -19.31 16.87
CA MET A 98 18.56 -18.15 17.76
C MET A 98 17.70 -18.26 19.00
N SER A 99 18.22 -17.85 20.13
CA SER A 99 17.48 -17.68 21.39
C SER A 99 16.50 -16.50 21.32
N GLN A 100 15.56 -16.43 22.26
CA GLN A 100 14.65 -15.28 22.37
C GLN A 100 15.41 -13.97 22.57
N GLY A 101 16.46 -13.98 23.39
CA GLY A 101 17.28 -12.79 23.66
C GLY A 101 17.99 -12.26 22.40
N GLU A 102 18.55 -13.19 21.58
CA GLU A 102 19.20 -12.82 20.31
C GLU A 102 18.19 -12.23 19.32
N VAL A 103 17.03 -12.87 19.15
CA VAL A 103 15.96 -12.36 18.27
C VAL A 103 15.49 -10.98 18.73
N SER A 104 15.20 -10.81 20.02
CA SER A 104 14.77 -9.52 20.60
C SER A 104 15.84 -8.43 20.41
N HIS A 105 17.11 -8.76 20.57
CA HIS A 105 18.23 -7.84 20.34
C HIS A 105 18.33 -7.43 18.86
N ARG A 106 18.22 -8.39 17.92
CA ARG A 106 18.23 -8.11 16.46
C ARG A 106 17.07 -7.19 16.06
N VAL A 107 15.86 -7.49 16.53
CA VAL A 107 14.68 -6.66 16.27
C VAL A 107 14.84 -5.25 16.86
N GLN A 108 15.38 -5.13 18.09
CA GLN A 108 15.63 -3.83 18.71
C GLN A 108 16.66 -3.02 17.92
N THR A 109 17.76 -3.64 17.50
CA THR A 109 18.81 -2.98 16.71
C THR A 109 18.24 -2.49 15.37
N ALA A 110 17.49 -3.34 14.67
CA ALA A 110 16.82 -2.98 13.43
C ALA A 110 15.85 -1.81 13.63
N HIS A 111 15.05 -1.84 14.71
CA HIS A 111 14.09 -0.77 15.02
C HIS A 111 14.79 0.53 15.43
N ASN A 112 15.96 0.49 16.06
CA ASN A 112 16.74 1.71 16.35
C ASN A 112 17.24 2.40 15.07
N ILE A 113 17.44 1.65 13.99
CA ILE A 113 17.87 2.18 12.68
C ILE A 113 16.67 2.68 11.89
N VAL A 114 15.60 1.87 11.80
CA VAL A 114 14.35 2.21 11.12
C VAL A 114 13.30 2.57 12.17
N SER A 115 13.56 3.66 12.89
CA SER A 115 12.87 4.01 14.15
C SER A 115 11.41 4.44 13.97
N ASN A 116 11.00 4.78 12.76
CA ASN A 116 9.63 5.18 12.44
C ASN A 116 8.81 4.04 11.80
N ALA A 117 9.30 2.80 11.86
CA ALA A 117 8.61 1.65 11.32
C ALA A 117 7.34 1.34 12.12
N ILE A 118 6.25 1.04 11.40
CA ILE A 118 4.98 0.59 11.96
C ILE A 118 4.81 -0.93 11.91
N GLY A 119 5.75 -1.62 11.26
CA GLY A 119 5.74 -3.06 11.08
C GLY A 119 7.05 -3.58 10.52
N MET A 120 7.07 -4.86 10.25
CA MET A 120 8.20 -5.59 9.70
C MET A 120 7.72 -6.55 8.62
N ASN A 121 8.54 -6.78 7.59
CA ASN A 121 8.38 -7.90 6.67
C ASN A 121 9.71 -8.64 6.49
N ASN A 122 9.66 -9.84 5.94
CA ASN A 122 10.85 -10.65 5.72
C ASN A 122 11.52 -10.32 4.39
N HIS A 123 12.81 -9.94 4.45
CA HIS A 123 13.74 -10.03 3.32
C HIS A 123 14.22 -11.46 3.19
N MET A 124 14.04 -12.07 2.00
CA MET A 124 14.27 -13.52 1.85
C MET A 124 13.45 -14.35 2.85
N GLY A 125 14.11 -15.18 3.68
CA GLY A 125 13.49 -15.81 4.84
C GLY A 125 12.73 -17.10 4.55
N SER A 126 13.00 -17.81 3.45
CA SER A 126 12.28 -19.04 3.11
C SER A 126 12.46 -20.19 4.10
N ALA A 127 13.57 -20.23 4.86
CA ALA A 127 13.73 -21.13 5.98
C ALA A 127 13.11 -20.56 7.26
N ALA A 128 13.40 -19.31 7.56
CA ALA A 128 12.98 -18.63 8.78
C ALA A 128 11.45 -18.58 8.93
N THR A 129 10.72 -18.17 7.89
CA THR A 129 9.25 -18.08 7.94
C THR A 129 8.53 -19.42 7.99
N ALA A 130 9.24 -20.52 7.68
CA ALA A 130 8.75 -21.90 7.83
C ALA A 130 9.12 -22.52 9.20
N ASP A 131 9.95 -21.84 10.01
CA ASP A 131 10.39 -22.32 11.32
C ASP A 131 9.51 -21.76 12.44
N GLY A 132 8.66 -22.62 13.02
CA GLY A 132 7.74 -22.23 14.09
C GLY A 132 8.42 -21.63 15.31
N PRO A 133 9.46 -22.29 15.87
CA PRO A 133 10.19 -21.76 17.03
C PRO A 133 10.78 -20.36 16.81
N LEU A 134 11.37 -20.08 15.65
CA LEU A 134 11.90 -18.76 15.33
C LEU A 134 10.76 -17.72 15.18
N MET A 135 9.67 -18.11 14.49
CA MET A 135 8.53 -17.21 14.30
C MET A 135 7.84 -16.84 15.63
N ILE A 136 7.72 -17.77 16.58
CA ILE A 136 7.21 -17.47 17.93
C ILE A 136 8.07 -16.39 18.60
N LYS A 137 9.40 -16.56 18.56
CA LYS A 137 10.34 -15.60 19.16
C LYS A 137 10.27 -14.22 18.48
N LEU A 138 10.18 -14.21 17.14
CA LEU A 138 10.03 -12.97 16.38
C LEU A 138 8.72 -12.27 16.72
N MET A 139 7.59 -12.96 16.69
CA MET A 139 6.29 -12.34 16.97
C MET A 139 6.20 -11.84 18.42
N THR A 140 6.84 -12.51 19.37
CA THR A 140 7.00 -12.00 20.73
C THR A 140 7.73 -10.66 20.75
N ALA A 141 8.88 -10.57 20.06
CA ALA A 141 9.64 -9.33 19.97
C ALA A 141 8.91 -8.20 19.26
N LEU A 142 8.10 -8.50 18.23
CA LEU A 142 7.27 -7.52 17.51
C LEU A 142 6.12 -7.02 18.38
N ARG A 143 5.44 -7.92 19.11
CA ARG A 143 4.34 -7.55 20.03
C ARG A 143 4.82 -6.59 21.11
N GLU A 144 5.96 -6.83 21.71
CA GLU A 144 6.55 -5.94 22.73
C GLU A 144 6.79 -4.51 22.23
N ARG A 145 6.98 -4.35 20.90
CA ARG A 145 7.21 -3.08 20.22
C ARG A 145 6.01 -2.55 19.46
N GLN A 146 4.87 -3.23 19.58
CA GLN A 146 3.63 -2.89 18.87
C GLN A 146 3.79 -2.84 17.34
N LEU A 147 4.76 -3.57 16.79
CA LEU A 147 5.00 -3.69 15.34
C LEU A 147 4.07 -4.76 14.74
N ALA A 148 3.49 -4.44 13.59
CA ALA A 148 2.76 -5.39 12.78
C ALA A 148 3.70 -6.25 11.93
N PHE A 149 3.20 -7.33 11.33
CA PHE A 149 3.97 -8.19 10.44
C PHE A 149 3.31 -8.34 9.07
N LEU A 150 4.09 -8.23 8.01
CA LEU A 150 3.69 -8.58 6.64
C LEU A 150 4.50 -9.80 6.20
N ASP A 151 3.86 -10.94 5.99
CA ASP A 151 4.51 -12.10 5.40
C ASP A 151 4.72 -11.86 3.90
N SER A 152 5.97 -11.72 3.47
CA SER A 152 6.33 -11.58 2.05
C SER A 152 6.11 -12.87 1.25
N ARG A 153 5.73 -13.98 1.91
CA ARG A 153 5.36 -15.27 1.28
C ARG A 153 6.42 -15.78 0.31
N THR A 154 7.68 -15.76 0.74
CA THR A 154 8.82 -16.27 -0.04
C THR A 154 8.86 -17.79 -0.11
N ILE A 155 7.99 -18.47 0.66
CA ILE A 155 7.78 -19.92 0.63
C ILE A 155 6.31 -20.25 0.90
N GLY A 156 5.74 -21.22 0.18
CA GLY A 156 4.34 -21.62 0.32
C GLY A 156 3.97 -22.17 1.69
N ARG A 157 4.94 -22.81 2.39
CA ARG A 157 4.76 -23.41 3.72
C ARG A 157 5.07 -22.46 4.88
N SER A 158 5.09 -21.14 4.66
CA SER A 158 5.27 -20.17 5.73
C SER A 158 4.20 -20.36 6.82
N VAL A 159 4.65 -20.31 8.07
CA VAL A 159 3.80 -20.36 9.28
C VAL A 159 3.69 -19.00 9.97
N ALA A 160 4.38 -17.98 9.42
CA ALA A 160 4.52 -16.68 10.05
C ALA A 160 3.17 -15.99 10.32
N GLY A 161 2.26 -15.93 9.34
CA GLY A 161 0.95 -15.33 9.50
C GLY A 161 0.07 -16.04 10.52
N LYS A 162 0.13 -17.39 10.58
CA LYS A 162 -0.58 -18.17 11.61
C LYS A 162 -0.07 -17.81 13.01
N ILE A 163 1.24 -17.91 13.21
CA ILE A 163 1.88 -17.65 14.51
C ILE A 163 1.68 -16.20 14.94
N ALA A 164 1.75 -15.23 14.01
CA ALA A 164 1.47 -13.83 14.31
C ALA A 164 0.08 -13.64 14.92
N LYS A 165 -0.95 -14.26 14.35
CA LYS A 165 -2.33 -14.23 14.89
C LYS A 165 -2.40 -14.85 16.27
N GLU A 166 -1.78 -16.02 16.47
CA GLU A 166 -1.74 -16.73 17.76
C GLU A 166 -1.01 -15.91 18.84
N GLN A 167 -0.02 -15.11 18.46
CA GLN A 167 0.74 -14.23 19.35
C GLN A 167 0.14 -12.82 19.51
N GLY A 168 -1.02 -12.54 18.90
CA GLY A 168 -1.69 -11.23 18.98
C GLY A 168 -0.96 -10.12 18.21
N VAL A 169 -0.17 -10.46 17.18
CA VAL A 169 0.47 -9.53 16.27
C VAL A 169 -0.42 -9.29 15.05
N ARG A 170 -0.71 -8.03 14.72
CA ARG A 170 -1.43 -7.69 13.50
C ARG A 170 -0.63 -8.18 12.29
N THR A 171 -1.27 -8.96 11.42
CA THR A 171 -0.56 -9.57 10.30
C THR A 171 -1.39 -9.62 9.04
N LEU A 172 -0.70 -9.46 7.91
CA LEU A 172 -1.23 -9.63 6.57
C LEU A 172 -0.20 -10.39 5.72
N ASP A 173 -0.67 -11.00 4.65
CA ASP A 173 0.17 -11.73 3.70
C ASP A 173 0.20 -10.99 2.36
N ARG A 174 1.33 -11.06 1.64
CA ARG A 174 1.43 -10.64 0.25
C ARG A 174 0.52 -11.49 -0.64
N HIS A 175 -0.19 -10.84 -1.54
CA HIS A 175 -0.99 -11.50 -2.57
C HIS A 175 -0.24 -11.61 -3.90
N ILE A 176 0.41 -10.54 -4.35
CA ILE A 176 1.08 -10.47 -5.65
C ILE A 176 2.54 -10.03 -5.48
N PHE A 177 3.45 -10.71 -6.21
CA PHE A 177 4.83 -10.28 -6.37
C PHE A 177 4.96 -9.56 -7.71
N LEU A 178 5.42 -8.30 -7.71
CA LEU A 178 5.37 -7.46 -8.90
C LEU A 178 6.50 -7.78 -9.89
N ASP A 179 7.65 -8.14 -9.40
CA ASP A 179 8.90 -8.15 -10.15
C ASP A 179 9.80 -9.37 -9.84
N ASP A 180 9.20 -10.55 -9.75
CA ASP A 180 9.93 -11.82 -9.75
C ASP A 180 10.78 -11.96 -11.03
N SER A 181 10.20 -11.55 -12.17
CA SER A 181 10.92 -11.26 -13.42
C SER A 181 11.07 -9.73 -13.57
N ASP A 182 12.28 -9.25 -13.90
CA ASP A 182 12.54 -7.83 -14.14
C ASP A 182 12.13 -7.36 -15.54
N ALA A 183 11.55 -8.22 -16.38
CA ALA A 183 11.07 -7.83 -17.71
C ALA A 183 9.87 -6.88 -17.58
N PHE A 184 9.89 -5.74 -18.29
CA PHE A 184 8.83 -4.73 -18.22
C PHE A 184 7.42 -5.30 -18.43
N ALA A 185 7.25 -6.17 -19.43
CA ALA A 185 5.96 -6.79 -19.72
C ALA A 185 5.46 -7.71 -18.59
N ASP A 186 6.38 -8.36 -17.86
CA ASP A 186 6.05 -9.22 -16.73
C ASP A 186 5.61 -8.39 -15.54
N VAL A 187 6.37 -7.35 -15.19
CA VAL A 187 6.00 -6.40 -14.13
C VAL A 187 4.66 -5.75 -14.42
N GLN A 188 4.42 -5.33 -15.66
CA GLN A 188 3.14 -4.75 -16.07
C GLN A 188 1.98 -5.73 -15.90
N ARG A 189 2.17 -6.99 -16.30
CA ARG A 189 1.19 -8.05 -16.12
C ARG A 189 0.88 -8.31 -14.64
N GLN A 190 1.92 -8.33 -13.79
CA GLN A 190 1.75 -8.51 -12.34
C GLN A 190 1.04 -7.32 -11.68
N PHE A 191 1.32 -6.09 -12.12
CA PHE A 191 0.58 -4.94 -11.64
C PHE A 191 -0.90 -5.01 -12.01
N GLN A 192 -1.22 -5.39 -13.24
CA GLN A 192 -2.61 -5.61 -13.68
C GLN A 192 -3.27 -6.74 -12.88
N ALA A 193 -2.56 -7.83 -12.61
CA ALA A 193 -3.04 -8.92 -11.76
C ALA A 193 -3.33 -8.44 -10.33
N ALA A 194 -2.52 -7.54 -9.76
CA ALA A 194 -2.78 -6.95 -8.45
C ALA A 194 -4.04 -6.10 -8.43
N VAL A 195 -4.29 -5.30 -9.47
CA VAL A 195 -5.51 -4.52 -9.63
C VAL A 195 -6.73 -5.43 -9.73
N GLN A 196 -6.69 -6.45 -10.60
CA GLN A 196 -7.78 -7.42 -10.76
C GLN A 196 -8.03 -8.23 -9.48
N TYR A 197 -6.97 -8.59 -8.77
CA TYR A 197 -7.09 -9.27 -7.48
C TYR A 197 -7.81 -8.39 -6.45
N ALA A 198 -7.46 -7.10 -6.38
CA ALA A 198 -8.15 -6.14 -5.52
C ALA A 198 -9.63 -6.05 -5.86
N GLN A 199 -9.97 -5.88 -7.14
CA GLN A 199 -11.35 -5.81 -7.61
C GLN A 199 -12.16 -7.07 -7.28
N LYS A 200 -11.56 -8.24 -7.42
CA LYS A 200 -12.21 -9.53 -7.15
C LYS A 200 -12.37 -9.83 -5.67
N HIS A 201 -11.38 -9.48 -4.84
CA HIS A 201 -11.30 -9.88 -3.44
C HIS A 201 -11.47 -8.72 -2.44
N GLY A 202 -11.65 -7.49 -2.94
CA GLY A 202 -11.78 -6.28 -2.12
C GLY A 202 -10.46 -5.68 -1.65
N VAL A 203 -9.40 -6.49 -1.51
CA VAL A 203 -8.06 -6.06 -1.08
C VAL A 203 -6.98 -6.82 -1.82
N ALA A 204 -5.96 -6.13 -2.32
CA ALA A 204 -4.69 -6.71 -2.75
C ALA A 204 -3.52 -6.06 -2.03
N ILE A 205 -2.49 -6.87 -1.71
CA ILE A 205 -1.19 -6.42 -1.23
C ILE A 205 -0.16 -6.90 -2.24
N ALA A 206 0.52 -5.95 -2.89
CA ALA A 206 1.55 -6.21 -3.86
C ALA A 206 2.91 -5.77 -3.31
N ILE A 207 3.94 -6.59 -3.51
CA ILE A 207 5.33 -6.28 -3.16
C ILE A 207 6.16 -6.22 -4.43
N GLY A 208 7.03 -5.22 -4.52
CA GLY A 208 8.07 -5.07 -5.55
C GLY A 208 9.32 -4.42 -4.99
N HIS A 209 10.32 -4.20 -5.86
CA HIS A 209 11.64 -3.68 -5.48
C HIS A 209 11.95 -2.40 -6.27
N PRO A 210 12.95 -1.59 -5.85
CA PRO A 210 13.32 -0.33 -6.52
C PRO A 210 14.10 -0.58 -7.82
N ARG A 211 13.50 -1.35 -8.74
CA ARG A 211 14.05 -1.67 -10.05
C ARG A 211 13.50 -0.73 -11.11
N LYS A 212 14.27 -0.47 -12.15
CA LYS A 212 13.92 0.47 -13.23
C LYS A 212 12.53 0.19 -13.82
N ASN A 213 12.25 -1.08 -14.15
CA ASN A 213 10.98 -1.44 -14.78
C ASN A 213 9.81 -1.42 -13.79
N THR A 214 10.03 -1.80 -12.53
CA THR A 214 9.03 -1.69 -11.45
C THR A 214 8.65 -0.22 -11.25
N ILE A 215 9.63 0.67 -11.16
CA ILE A 215 9.40 2.12 -11.02
C ILE A 215 8.57 2.65 -12.19
N ALA A 216 8.96 2.34 -13.44
CA ALA A 216 8.25 2.80 -14.63
C ALA A 216 6.79 2.31 -14.68
N VAL A 217 6.57 1.03 -14.39
CA VAL A 217 5.21 0.44 -14.36
C VAL A 217 4.37 1.07 -13.26
N LEU A 218 4.93 1.26 -12.06
CA LEU A 218 4.17 1.83 -10.94
C LEU A 218 3.83 3.29 -11.17
N GLN A 219 4.74 4.11 -11.70
CA GLN A 219 4.46 5.52 -12.03
C GLN A 219 3.30 5.65 -13.01
N ALA A 220 3.31 4.86 -14.08
CA ALA A 220 2.24 4.86 -15.07
C ALA A 220 0.95 4.22 -14.53
N GLY A 221 1.06 3.09 -13.84
CA GLY A 221 -0.08 2.32 -13.38
C GLY A 221 -0.86 2.99 -12.23
N ILE A 222 -0.16 3.58 -11.26
CA ILE A 222 -0.81 4.27 -10.14
C ILE A 222 -1.57 5.51 -10.62
N ALA A 223 -1.04 6.24 -11.61
CA ALA A 223 -1.71 7.40 -12.18
C ALA A 223 -2.98 7.02 -12.97
N ASN A 224 -3.10 5.77 -13.40
CA ASN A 224 -4.20 5.26 -14.23
C ASN A 224 -4.98 4.12 -13.53
N LEU A 225 -5.04 4.11 -12.20
CA LEU A 225 -5.86 3.14 -11.48
C LEU A 225 -7.34 3.28 -11.86
N PRO A 226 -8.07 2.16 -12.01
CA PRO A 226 -9.51 2.20 -12.21
C PRO A 226 -10.22 2.95 -11.07
N PRO A 227 -11.35 3.64 -11.35
CA PRO A 227 -12.05 4.47 -10.36
C PRO A 227 -12.61 3.67 -9.16
N ASP A 228 -12.79 2.37 -9.33
CA ASP A 228 -13.23 1.43 -8.31
C ASP A 228 -12.10 0.82 -7.49
N VAL A 229 -10.83 1.20 -7.77
CA VAL A 229 -9.64 0.74 -7.03
C VAL A 229 -8.93 1.92 -6.38
N GLN A 230 -8.74 1.86 -5.08
CA GLN A 230 -8.06 2.88 -4.31
C GLN A 230 -6.70 2.40 -3.84
N LEU A 231 -5.65 3.20 -4.09
CA LEU A 231 -4.34 2.99 -3.50
C LEU A 231 -4.40 3.35 -2.01
N VAL A 232 -4.00 2.41 -1.15
CA VAL A 232 -4.01 2.56 0.30
C VAL A 232 -2.66 2.20 0.90
N SER A 233 -2.35 2.73 2.08
CA SER A 233 -1.12 2.37 2.79
C SER A 233 -1.29 1.09 3.63
N MET A 234 -0.17 0.43 3.97
CA MET A 234 -0.18 -0.78 4.78
C MET A 234 -0.78 -0.54 6.18
N GLY A 235 -0.47 0.59 6.80
CA GLY A 235 -1.00 0.96 8.10
C GLY A 235 -2.51 1.07 8.10
N SER A 236 -3.10 1.58 7.00
CA SER A 236 -4.55 1.65 6.88
C SER A 236 -5.22 0.28 6.85
N LEU A 237 -4.59 -0.71 6.19
CA LEU A 237 -5.07 -2.09 6.18
C LEU A 237 -4.95 -2.74 7.58
N TRP A 238 -3.83 -2.54 8.26
CA TRP A 238 -3.61 -3.07 9.61
C TRP A 238 -4.56 -2.49 10.65
N ARG A 239 -4.96 -1.23 10.50
CA ARG A 239 -5.95 -0.58 11.37
C ARG A 239 -7.40 -0.86 10.97
N ASN A 240 -7.64 -1.59 9.88
CA ASN A 240 -8.98 -1.79 9.30
C ASN A 240 -9.71 -0.47 9.03
N GLU A 241 -8.98 0.57 8.65
CA GLU A 241 -9.56 1.85 8.32
C GLU A 241 -10.49 1.76 7.11
N LYS A 242 -11.71 2.30 7.26
CA LYS A 242 -12.61 2.50 6.12
C LYS A 242 -12.05 3.63 5.29
N VAL A 243 -11.73 3.36 4.03
CA VAL A 243 -11.34 4.39 3.08
C VAL A 243 -12.57 5.21 2.77
N ALA A 244 -12.57 6.50 3.12
CA ALA A 244 -13.63 7.40 2.69
C ALA A 244 -13.55 7.56 1.16
N PRO A 245 -14.67 7.47 0.44
CA PRO A 245 -14.67 7.80 -0.98
C PRO A 245 -14.22 9.25 -1.17
N PRO A 246 -13.55 9.58 -2.28
CA PRO A 246 -13.19 10.95 -2.57
C PRO A 246 -14.47 11.80 -2.58
N LYS A 247 -14.43 12.94 -1.88
CA LYS A 247 -15.55 13.85 -1.88
C LYS A 247 -15.83 14.28 -3.33
N PRO A 248 -17.08 14.17 -3.83
CA PRO A 248 -17.38 14.63 -5.15
C PRO A 248 -17.05 16.11 -5.24
N PHE A 249 -16.36 16.50 -6.30
CA PHE A 249 -16.13 17.92 -6.60
C PHE A 249 -17.43 18.47 -7.16
N ILE A 250 -18.15 19.28 -6.36
CA ILE A 250 -19.40 19.91 -6.77
C ILE A 250 -19.09 21.36 -7.12
N LEU A 251 -19.17 21.70 -8.41
CA LEU A 251 -19.18 23.10 -8.86
C LEU A 251 -20.59 23.65 -8.63
N LEU A 252 -20.74 24.46 -7.61
CA LEU A 252 -21.95 25.25 -7.40
C LEU A 252 -21.78 26.61 -8.12
N PHE A 253 -22.52 26.77 -9.20
CA PHE A 253 -22.66 28.10 -9.81
C PHE A 253 -23.73 28.83 -9.06
N SER A 254 -23.38 29.89 -8.35
CA SER A 254 -24.33 30.77 -7.66
C SER A 254 -25.11 31.68 -8.62
N GLU A 255 -24.59 31.80 -9.84
CA GLU A 255 -25.23 32.58 -10.93
C GLU A 255 -25.08 31.84 -12.25
N MET A 256 -26.05 31.99 -13.15
CA MET A 256 -25.91 31.45 -14.51
C MET A 256 -24.64 32.02 -15.14
N PRO A 257 -23.79 31.18 -15.79
CA PRO A 257 -22.65 31.70 -16.53
C PRO A 257 -23.14 32.76 -17.55
N ALA A 258 -22.43 33.87 -17.62
CA ALA A 258 -22.73 34.89 -18.63
C ALA A 258 -22.68 34.25 -20.02
N PRO A 259 -23.61 34.62 -20.94
CA PRO A 259 -23.59 34.08 -22.28
C PRO A 259 -22.22 34.31 -22.92
N THR A 260 -21.71 33.32 -23.64
CA THR A 260 -20.39 33.34 -24.29
C THR A 260 -20.31 34.36 -25.44
N SER A 261 -21.45 34.91 -25.88
CA SER A 261 -21.51 35.98 -26.87
C SER A 261 -22.71 36.91 -26.57
N ILE A 262 -22.49 38.20 -26.60
CA ILE A 262 -23.52 39.24 -26.48
C ILE A 262 -23.52 40.03 -27.80
N PRO A 263 -24.66 40.41 -28.32
CA PRO A 263 -24.68 41.31 -29.48
C PRO A 263 -24.18 42.72 -29.08
N PRO A 264 -23.27 43.33 -29.84
CA PRO A 264 -22.57 42.76 -30.98
C PRO A 264 -21.43 41.82 -30.57
N TYR A 265 -21.52 40.58 -30.85
CA TYR A 265 -20.65 39.38 -30.69
C TYR A 265 -19.26 39.62 -30.08
N THR A 266 -19.18 40.04 -28.83
CA THR A 266 -17.95 40.08 -28.05
C THR A 266 -17.78 38.73 -27.37
N SER A 267 -16.62 38.05 -27.57
CA SER A 267 -16.32 36.81 -26.90
C SER A 267 -16.13 37.03 -25.40
N VAL A 268 -16.91 36.33 -24.59
CA VAL A 268 -16.73 36.28 -23.12
C VAL A 268 -15.99 35.00 -22.75
N PRO A 269 -15.01 34.99 -21.85
CA PRO A 269 -14.30 33.76 -21.45
C PRO A 269 -15.26 32.71 -20.91
N LEU A 270 -15.16 31.50 -21.42
CA LEU A 270 -16.00 30.34 -21.04
C LEU A 270 -15.80 29.90 -19.59
N LEU A 271 -14.67 30.24 -18.98
CA LEU A 271 -14.33 29.85 -17.61
C LEU A 271 -13.77 31.09 -16.89
N ARG A 272 -14.48 31.57 -15.92
CA ARG A 272 -13.85 32.38 -14.86
C ARG A 272 -13.24 31.38 -13.90
N GLY A 273 -11.91 31.38 -13.80
CA GLY A 273 -11.20 30.63 -12.78
C GLY A 273 -11.76 31.02 -11.41
N VAL A 274 -12.06 30.04 -10.61
CA VAL A 274 -12.31 30.20 -9.18
C VAL A 274 -10.97 30.58 -8.55
N PRO A 275 -10.86 31.62 -7.73
CA PRO A 275 -9.63 32.00 -7.06
C PRO A 275 -9.10 30.93 -6.12
#